data_8d7f62354f10fea93f59419b29de2bb8
#
_entry.id   8d7f62354f10fea93f59419b29de2bb8
#
_cell.length_a   1.000
_cell.length_b   1.000
_cell.length_c   1.000
_cell.angle_alpha   90.00
_cell.angle_beta   90.00
_cell.angle_gamma   90.00
#
_symmetry.space_group_name_H-M   'P 1'
#
loop_
_entity.id
_entity.type
_entity.pdbx_description
1 polymer ?
#
loop_
_entity_poly.entity_id
_entity_poly.type
_entity_poly.pdbx_seq_one_letter_code
_entity_poly.pdbx_strand_id
1 'polypeptide(L)'
;MGSCFTKPDISKSPYVIISNKKKKKRKQPIPRTLKKIVWDKYIGENKGKAKCYCCKHQDIRQIDFEAGHVIAESMGGKTNINNLRPICHQCNISMGTMNMNLFIKKYNL
;
A
#
# COMPACT_ATOMS: atom_id res chain seq x y z
N MET A 1 24.13 -8.06 -37.98
CA MET A 1 23.97 -7.83 -37.95
C MET A 1 23.83 -7.44 -37.88
N GLY A 2 23.60 -7.41 -37.58
CA GLY A 2 23.30 -6.92 -37.34
C GLY A 2 22.93 -6.77 -36.95
N SER A 3 23.07 -6.92 -37.03
CA SER A 3 22.61 -6.55 -36.76
C SER A 3 22.14 -6.47 -36.43
N CYS A 4 22.20 -6.63 -36.35
CA CYS A 4 21.68 -6.32 -36.07
C CYS A 4 21.25 -6.30 -35.69
N PHE A 5 21.23 -6.40 -35.40
CA PHE A 5 20.74 -6.16 -35.08
C PHE A 5 20.49 -6.05 -34.47
N THR A 6 20.76 -6.22 -34.52
CA THR A 6 20.39 -5.87 -33.96
C THR A 6 19.98 -5.84 -33.33
N LYS A 7 19.88 -5.90 -32.93
CA LYS A 7 19.34 -5.67 -32.23
C LYS A 7 18.75 -5.41 -31.84
N PRO A 8 18.77 -5.57 -31.94
CA PRO A 8 17.96 -5.18 -31.46
C PRO A 8 17.62 -4.99 -30.94
N ASP A 9 17.32 -4.96 -30.72
CA ASP A 9 16.85 -4.53 -30.18
C ASP A 9 16.47 -4.66 -29.62
N ILE A 10 16.57 -4.88 -29.31
CA ILE A 10 16.14 -4.97 -28.78
C ILE A 10 15.90 -4.57 -28.33
N SER A 11 15.78 -4.45 -28.29
CA SER A 11 15.30 -3.86 -27.91
C SER A 11 14.64 -3.66 -28.06
N LYS A 12 14.53 -3.79 -28.23
CA LYS A 12 13.68 -3.58 -28.44
C LYS A 12 12.95 -4.00 -28.45
N SER A 13 12.76 -4.42 -27.91
CA SER A 13 11.91 -4.78 -27.79
C SER A 13 11.14 -4.32 -27.51
N PRO A 14 10.77 -4.68 -27.43
CA PRO A 14 9.72 -4.03 -27.11
C PRO A 14 9.12 -4.25 -25.84
N TYR A 15 9.29 -4.79 -25.22
CA TYR A 15 8.81 -4.88 -24.04
C TYR A 15 9.47 -4.37 -23.07
N VAL A 16 10.15 -4.09 -23.25
CA VAL A 16 10.71 -3.54 -22.58
C VAL A 16 10.60 -2.38 -22.21
N ILE A 17 10.43 -2.16 -22.65
CA ILE A 17 10.19 -1.20 -22.49
C ILE A 17 9.51 -0.70 -21.91
N ILE A 18 9.35 -1.02 -21.75
CA ILE A 18 8.71 -0.60 -21.28
C ILE A 18 8.68 -0.20 -20.51
N SER A 19 9.02 -0.44 -20.30
CA SER A 19 8.97 0.00 -19.51
C SER A 19 9.04 0.80 -19.05
N ASN A 20 9.22 1.07 -19.21
CA ASN A 20 9.20 1.87 -18.76
C ASN A 20 8.74 2.37 -18.22
N LYS A 21 8.44 2.11 -18.07
CA LYS A 21 7.92 2.52 -17.52
C LYS A 21 8.05 2.87 -16.66
N LYS A 22 8.57 2.65 -16.51
CA LYS A 22 8.73 2.96 -15.74
C LYS A 22 8.95 3.91 -15.27
N LYS A 23 9.05 4.31 -15.63
CA LYS A 23 9.12 5.26 -14.99
C LYS A 23 8.13 5.45 -14.05
N LYS A 24 7.57 4.58 -13.69
CA LYS A 24 6.66 4.60 -12.68
C LYS A 24 7.33 4.97 -11.42
N LYS A 25 6.77 5.87 -10.69
CA LYS A 25 7.29 6.25 -9.45
C LYS A 25 7.23 5.14 -8.50
N ARG A 26 8.33 4.91 -7.81
CA ARG A 26 8.33 3.94 -6.79
C ARG A 26 7.48 4.43 -5.68
N LYS A 27 6.69 3.56 -5.10
CA LYS A 27 5.90 3.89 -3.95
C LYS A 27 6.78 4.19 -2.78
N GLN A 28 6.57 5.30 -2.12
CA GLN A 28 7.35 5.67 -0.96
C GLN A 28 6.86 4.93 0.28
N PRO A 29 7.76 4.42 1.11
CA PRO A 29 7.34 3.77 2.34
C PRO A 29 6.78 4.81 3.30
N ILE A 30 5.83 4.41 4.11
CA ILE A 30 5.25 5.30 5.11
C ILE A 30 6.25 5.46 6.26
N PRO A 31 6.60 6.68 6.64
CA PRO A 31 7.58 6.90 7.71
C PRO A 31 7.12 6.27 9.03
N ARG A 32 8.07 5.73 9.78
CA ARG A 32 7.77 5.12 11.06
C ARG A 32 7.12 6.09 12.03
N THR A 33 7.53 7.34 11.99
CA THR A 33 6.95 8.37 12.84
C THR A 33 5.46 8.51 12.56
N LEU A 34 5.08 8.50 11.29
CA LEU A 34 3.69 8.61 10.92
C LEU A 34 2.91 7.38 11.33
N LYS A 35 3.51 6.20 11.20
CA LYS A 35 2.87 4.96 11.64
C LYS A 35 2.60 5.01 13.14
N LYS A 36 3.55 5.53 13.90
CA LYS A 36 3.37 5.66 15.33
C LYS A 36 2.19 6.55 15.66
N ILE A 37 2.08 7.67 14.96
CA ILE A 37 0.98 8.60 15.18
C ILE A 37 -0.35 7.95 14.81
N VAL A 38 -0.38 7.15 13.74
CA VAL A 38 -1.59 6.43 13.34
C VAL A 38 -2.02 5.47 14.44
N TRP A 39 -1.06 4.71 14.99
CA TRP A 39 -1.37 3.78 16.07
C TRP A 39 -1.92 4.51 17.28
N ASP A 40 -1.24 5.58 17.68
CA ASP A 40 -1.63 6.34 18.86
C ASP A 40 -3.03 6.94 18.72
N LYS A 41 -3.35 7.41 17.52
CA LYS A 41 -4.63 8.06 17.29
C LYS A 41 -5.79 7.06 17.24
N TYR A 42 -5.60 5.95 16.54
CA TYR A 42 -6.70 5.02 16.28
C TYR A 42 -6.78 3.85 17.25
N ILE A 43 -5.73 3.59 17.98
CA ILE A 43 -5.71 2.49 18.94
C ILE A 43 -5.35 2.99 20.33
N GLY A 44 -4.20 3.60 20.47
CA GLY A 44 -3.75 4.11 21.77
C GLY A 44 -2.31 3.76 22.03
N GLU A 45 -1.55 4.72 22.52
CA GLU A 45 -0.11 4.53 22.71
C GLU A 45 0.23 3.48 23.76
N ASN A 46 -0.70 3.19 24.67
CA ASN A 46 -0.46 2.20 25.72
C ASN A 46 -0.86 0.79 25.34
N LYS A 47 -1.33 0.61 24.12
CA LYS A 47 -1.74 -0.72 23.66
C LYS A 47 -0.74 -1.27 22.70
N GLY A 48 -0.23 -2.46 23.01
CA GLY A 48 0.75 -3.11 22.13
C GLY A 48 0.12 -3.98 21.06
N LYS A 49 -1.17 -4.28 21.21
CA LYS A 49 -1.87 -5.17 20.29
C LYS A 49 -3.31 -4.72 20.12
N ALA A 50 -3.87 -4.95 18.97
CA ALA A 50 -5.27 -4.58 18.69
C ALA A 50 -5.78 -5.41 17.52
N LYS A 51 -7.03 -5.20 17.16
CA LYS A 51 -7.60 -5.88 16.00
C LYS A 51 -7.47 -4.97 14.78
N CYS A 52 -7.34 -5.60 13.62
CA CYS A 52 -7.27 -4.88 12.35
C CYS A 52 -8.48 -3.96 12.18
N TYR A 53 -8.24 -2.76 11.69
CA TYR A 53 -9.31 -1.80 11.46
C TYR A 53 -10.32 -2.30 10.42
N CYS A 54 -9.85 -3.04 9.41
CA CYS A 54 -10.73 -3.54 8.35
C CYS A 54 -11.49 -4.78 8.75
N CYS A 55 -10.79 -5.88 8.96
CA CYS A 55 -11.46 -7.16 9.19
C CYS A 55 -11.89 -7.38 10.63
N LYS A 56 -11.26 -6.69 11.56
CA LYS A 56 -11.60 -6.79 12.98
C LYS A 56 -11.42 -8.17 13.57
N HIS A 57 -10.72 -9.03 12.85
CA HIS A 57 -10.43 -10.39 13.33
C HIS A 57 -8.96 -10.61 13.59
N GLN A 58 -8.12 -10.18 12.66
CA GLN A 58 -6.70 -10.41 12.75
C GLN A 58 -6.06 -9.47 13.76
N ASP A 59 -5.21 -10.02 14.62
CA ASP A 59 -4.46 -9.21 15.57
C ASP A 59 -3.36 -8.46 14.85
N ILE A 60 -3.16 -7.21 15.22
CA ILE A 60 -2.05 -6.40 14.74
C ILE A 60 -1.27 -5.90 15.95
N ARG A 61 0.01 -5.66 15.77
CA ARG A 61 0.86 -5.23 16.86
C ARG A 61 1.49 -3.89 16.57
N GLN A 62 1.69 -3.13 17.62
CA GLN A 62 2.26 -1.80 17.50
C GLN A 62 3.61 -1.78 16.78
N ILE A 63 4.39 -2.82 16.97
CA ILE A 63 5.74 -2.86 16.42
C ILE A 63 5.80 -3.27 14.95
N ASP A 64 4.77 -3.91 14.42
CA ASP A 64 4.84 -4.41 13.05
C ASP A 64 3.55 -4.35 12.25
N PHE A 65 2.62 -3.51 12.67
CA PHE A 65 1.37 -3.37 11.92
C PHE A 65 1.62 -2.63 10.61
N GLU A 66 0.61 -2.66 9.74
CA GLU A 66 0.67 -1.91 8.50
C GLU A 66 -0.33 -0.76 8.54
N ALA A 67 0.08 0.37 7.99
CA ALA A 67 -0.79 1.52 7.85
C ALA A 67 -1.31 1.53 6.43
N GLY A 68 -2.62 1.37 6.27
CA GLY A 68 -3.21 1.34 4.94
C GLY A 68 -3.89 2.65 4.61
N HIS A 69 -3.84 3.04 3.34
CA HIS A 69 -4.51 4.24 2.88
C HIS A 69 -6.00 3.98 2.74
N VAL A 70 -6.83 4.90 3.23
CA VAL A 70 -8.27 4.82 3.01
C VAL A 70 -8.56 5.05 1.54
N ILE A 71 -7.94 6.11 0.98
CA ILE A 71 -7.99 6.36 -0.46
C ILE A 71 -6.59 6.10 -0.98
N ALA A 72 -6.47 5.16 -1.92
CA ALA A 72 -5.17 4.76 -2.44
C ALA A 72 -4.40 5.94 -3.05
N GLU A 73 -3.09 5.92 -2.90
CA GLU A 73 -2.25 6.96 -3.48
C GLU A 73 -2.48 7.10 -4.97
N SER A 74 -2.61 5.99 -5.67
CA SER A 74 -2.84 5.99 -7.11
C SER A 74 -4.18 6.61 -7.49
N MET A 75 -5.08 6.74 -6.52
CA MET A 75 -6.38 7.33 -6.73
C MET A 75 -6.47 8.73 -6.13
N GLY A 76 -5.34 9.34 -5.83
CA GLY A 76 -5.30 10.69 -5.31
C GLY A 76 -5.22 10.83 -3.80
N GLY A 77 -5.13 9.72 -3.10
CA GLY A 77 -5.05 9.74 -1.63
C GLY A 77 -3.69 10.22 -1.15
N LYS A 78 -3.69 10.94 -0.06
CA LYS A 78 -2.44 11.47 0.52
C LYS A 78 -1.98 10.61 1.68
N THR A 79 -0.68 10.66 1.93
CA THR A 79 -0.10 9.93 3.05
C THR A 79 -0.10 10.84 4.27
N ASN A 80 -1.20 10.86 4.99
CA ASN A 80 -1.30 11.65 6.22
C ASN A 80 -2.21 10.91 7.20
N ILE A 81 -2.23 11.42 8.42
CA ILE A 81 -2.93 10.76 9.52
C ILE A 81 -4.42 10.54 9.24
N ASN A 82 -5.03 11.42 8.49
CA ASN A 82 -6.47 11.32 8.22
C ASN A 82 -6.80 10.27 7.17
N ASN A 83 -5.83 9.87 6.38
CA ASN A 83 -6.03 8.92 5.30
C ASN A 83 -5.34 7.58 5.56
N LEU A 84 -4.92 7.33 6.79
CA LEU A 84 -4.25 6.08 7.15
C LEU A 84 -4.97 5.41 8.30
N ARG A 85 -5.00 4.08 8.27
CA ARG A 85 -5.61 3.29 9.34
C ARG A 85 -4.72 2.09 9.65
N PRO A 86 -4.71 1.62 10.90
CA PRO A 86 -3.94 0.43 11.26
C PRO A 86 -4.68 -0.83 10.82
N ILE A 87 -4.07 -1.58 9.91
CA ILE A 87 -4.69 -2.76 9.34
C ILE A 87 -3.70 -3.92 9.30
N CYS A 88 -4.21 -5.11 9.05
CA CYS A 88 -3.35 -6.27 8.94
C CYS A 88 -2.84 -6.40 7.51
N HIS A 89 -1.79 -7.19 7.36
CA HIS A 89 -1.16 -7.40 6.07
C HIS A 89 -2.13 -7.97 5.05
N GLN A 90 -2.95 -8.93 5.46
CA GLN A 90 -3.90 -9.57 4.54
C GLN A 90 -4.90 -8.58 3.96
N CYS A 91 -5.44 -7.70 4.80
CA CYS A 91 -6.36 -6.68 4.33
C CYS A 91 -5.67 -5.69 3.41
N ASN A 92 -4.44 -5.33 3.75
CA ASN A 92 -3.68 -4.39 2.94
C ASN A 92 -3.47 -4.93 1.53
N ILE A 93 -3.08 -6.20 1.42
CA ILE A 93 -2.87 -6.83 0.13
C ILE A 93 -4.20 -6.98 -0.62
N SER A 94 -5.21 -7.49 0.07
CA SER A 94 -6.50 -7.77 -0.56
C SER A 94 -7.20 -6.54 -1.10
N MET A 95 -7.05 -5.44 -0.38
CA MET A 95 -7.70 -4.20 -0.77
C MET A 95 -7.11 -3.59 -2.03
N GLY A 96 -5.81 -3.72 -2.22
CA GLY A 96 -5.14 -3.14 -3.37
C GLY A 96 -5.38 -1.64 -3.44
N THR A 97 -5.97 -1.18 -4.54
CA THR A 97 -6.25 0.25 -4.73
C THR A 97 -7.71 0.61 -4.44
N MET A 98 -8.48 -0.35 -3.92
CA MET A 98 -9.88 -0.08 -3.59
C MET A 98 -9.97 0.82 -2.38
N ASN A 99 -11.00 1.68 -2.36
CA ASN A 99 -11.27 2.53 -1.20
C ASN A 99 -11.54 1.62 0.01
N MET A 100 -10.93 1.93 1.14
CA MET A 100 -11.05 1.10 2.34
C MET A 100 -12.50 0.93 2.81
N ASN A 101 -13.27 2.01 2.77
CA ASN A 101 -14.66 1.93 3.20
C ASN A 101 -15.49 1.04 2.28
N LEU A 102 -15.20 1.09 0.99
CA LEU A 102 -15.88 0.23 0.02
C LEU A 102 -15.47 -1.23 0.21
N PHE A 103 -14.19 -1.45 0.53
CA PHE A 103 -13.68 -2.79 0.79
C PHE A 103 -14.39 -3.42 1.99
N ILE A 104 -14.49 -2.66 3.07
CA ILE A 104 -15.16 -3.13 4.28
C ILE A 104 -16.62 -3.46 3.98
N LYS A 105 -17.28 -2.58 3.25
CA LYS A 105 -18.67 -2.77 2.92
C LYS A 105 -18.90 -3.96 2.00
N LYS A 106 -18.04 -4.10 1.00
CA LYS A 106 -18.17 -5.18 0.04
C LYS A 106 -18.10 -6.56 0.67
N TYR A 107 -17.24 -6.72 1.66
CA TYR A 107 -17.05 -8.03 2.29
C TYR A 107 -17.70 -8.13 3.67
N ASN A 108 -18.50 -7.16 4.04
CA ASN A 108 -19.21 -7.15 5.31
C ASN A 108 -18.28 -7.31 6.52
N LEU A 109 -17.22 -6.58 6.52
CA LEU A 109 -16.22 -6.65 7.59
C LEU A 109 -16.58 -5.81 8.80
#